data_b975b83a564aaac3bf8248e63bc3d17e
#
_entry.id   b975b83a564aaac3bf8248e63bc3d17e
#
_cell.length_a   1.000
_cell.length_b   1.000
_cell.length_c   1.000
_cell.angle_alpha   90.00
_cell.angle_beta   90.00
_cell.angle_gamma   90.00
#
_symmetry.space_group_name_H-M   'P 1'
#
loop_
_entity.id
_entity.type
_entity.pdbx_description
1 polymer ?
#
loop_
_entity_poly.entity_id
_entity_poly.type
_entity_poly.pdbx_seq_one_letter_code
_entity_poly.pdbx_strand_id
1 'polypeptide(L)'
;MRIEIRNKKKKKFRRVLLSILFIFILGIGVYGISIYRSFSSALDTMHQPVEKSEKRENDISIQKQDPFSVLLLGVDERANDIGRPDTIIVMTVNPKEETVKMLSVPRDTRTEIVGNGTTEKMNHAYTRGGINMTIATVEHFLDIPIDYYIKVNLDGFKNIIDALNGVTIINDMDLSYKKYNFPKGEIKLNGKEALVFSRIRYEDPRGDFGRQIRQKQIIQAILNEGSSISSLLKYDGVFNALGENIKTNLTFKEMVGIQQQYKGLEKNIEQFQFQNGDGGYIGKYWYYFPDEEELSEFQIMLKKHLLLM
;
A
#
# COMPACT_ATOMS: atom_id res chain seq x y z
N MET A 1 -28.08 0.32 -66.94
CA MET A 1 -28.81 1.17 -65.97
C MET A 1 -29.05 0.51 -64.59
N ARG A 2 -29.63 -0.69 -64.44
CA ARG A 2 -29.81 -1.35 -63.11
C ARG A 2 -28.52 -1.72 -62.38
N ILE A 3 -27.46 -2.14 -63.09
CA ILE A 3 -26.16 -2.54 -62.49
C ILE A 3 -25.39 -1.35 -61.95
N GLU A 4 -25.42 -0.18 -62.64
CA GLU A 4 -24.73 1.05 -62.18
C GLU A 4 -25.37 1.64 -60.92
N ILE A 5 -26.70 1.58 -60.79
CA ILE A 5 -27.43 2.05 -59.61
C ILE A 5 -27.07 1.16 -58.38
N ARG A 6 -26.94 -0.15 -58.58
CA ARG A 6 -26.54 -1.12 -57.54
C ARG A 6 -25.09 -0.88 -57.06
N ASN A 7 -24.17 -0.54 -57.97
CA ASN A 7 -22.79 -0.23 -57.64
C ASN A 7 -22.65 1.10 -56.90
N LYS A 8 -23.43 2.13 -57.27
CA LYS A 8 -23.46 3.42 -56.54
C LYS A 8 -24.00 3.26 -55.12
N LYS A 9 -25.05 2.46 -54.91
CA LYS A 9 -25.59 2.16 -53.55
C LYS A 9 -24.57 1.40 -52.70
N LYS A 10 -23.86 0.41 -53.25
CA LYS A 10 -22.79 -0.32 -52.52
C LYS A 10 -21.64 0.60 -52.14
N LYS A 11 -21.20 1.52 -53.02
CA LYS A 11 -20.16 2.49 -52.70
C LYS A 11 -20.57 3.47 -51.60
N LYS A 12 -21.86 3.94 -51.65
CA LYS A 12 -22.41 4.83 -50.60
C LYS A 12 -22.51 4.12 -49.26
N PHE A 13 -22.99 2.88 -49.22
CA PHE A 13 -23.06 2.05 -48.02
C PHE A 13 -21.66 1.82 -47.43
N ARG A 14 -20.67 1.47 -48.25
CA ARG A 14 -19.28 1.27 -47.82
C ARG A 14 -18.66 2.54 -47.24
N ARG A 15 -18.93 3.72 -47.80
CA ARG A 15 -18.48 5.02 -47.25
C ARG A 15 -19.11 5.30 -45.89
N VAL A 16 -20.42 5.08 -45.74
CA VAL A 16 -21.12 5.26 -44.47
C VAL A 16 -20.55 4.29 -43.40
N LEU A 17 -20.32 3.01 -43.75
CA LEU A 17 -19.73 2.04 -42.84
C LEU A 17 -18.32 2.44 -42.40
N LEU A 18 -17.49 2.92 -43.34
CA LEU A 18 -16.14 3.41 -43.03
C LEU A 18 -16.17 4.67 -42.16
N SER A 19 -17.15 5.57 -42.36
CA SER A 19 -17.32 6.76 -41.50
C SER A 19 -17.74 6.38 -40.08
N ILE A 20 -18.64 5.41 -39.93
CA ILE A 20 -19.03 4.90 -38.60
C ILE A 20 -17.84 4.23 -37.91
N LEU A 21 -17.09 3.41 -38.64
CA LEU A 21 -15.89 2.77 -38.11
C LEU A 21 -14.84 3.81 -37.68
N PHE A 22 -14.65 4.86 -38.49
CA PHE A 22 -13.73 5.95 -38.17
C PHE A 22 -14.13 6.71 -36.90
N ILE A 23 -15.44 7.05 -36.77
CA ILE A 23 -15.99 7.71 -35.58
C ILE A 23 -15.82 6.82 -34.35
N PHE A 24 -16.02 5.50 -34.48
CA PHE A 24 -15.85 4.53 -33.40
C PHE A 24 -14.38 4.44 -32.95
N ILE A 25 -13.44 4.36 -33.89
CA ILE A 25 -11.98 4.37 -33.59
C ILE A 25 -11.58 5.69 -32.94
N LEU A 26 -12.13 6.82 -33.42
CA LEU A 26 -11.86 8.14 -32.85
C LEU A 26 -12.42 8.25 -31.42
N GLY A 27 -13.61 7.70 -31.17
CA GLY A 27 -14.19 7.60 -29.82
C GLY A 27 -13.35 6.77 -28.87
N ILE A 28 -12.86 5.61 -29.31
CA ILE A 28 -11.91 4.78 -28.52
C ILE A 28 -10.61 5.54 -28.23
N GLY A 29 -10.07 6.27 -29.23
CA GLY A 29 -8.86 7.06 -29.06
C GLY A 29 -9.04 8.19 -28.02
N VAL A 30 -10.13 8.95 -28.12
CA VAL A 30 -10.47 10.01 -27.15
C VAL A 30 -10.66 9.44 -25.75
N TYR A 31 -11.38 8.32 -25.63
CA TYR A 31 -11.60 7.63 -24.36
C TYR A 31 -10.26 7.14 -23.76
N GLY A 32 -9.41 6.52 -24.57
CA GLY A 32 -8.07 6.10 -24.13
C GLY A 32 -7.19 7.25 -23.67
N ILE A 33 -7.24 8.41 -24.35
CA ILE A 33 -6.51 9.62 -23.94
C ILE A 33 -7.08 10.17 -22.62
N SER A 34 -8.39 10.14 -22.43
CA SER A 34 -9.04 10.58 -21.19
C SER A 34 -8.59 9.74 -19.99
N ILE A 35 -8.63 8.41 -20.14
CA ILE A 35 -8.13 7.48 -19.10
C ILE A 35 -6.65 7.74 -18.80
N TYR A 36 -5.82 7.87 -19.82
CA TYR A 36 -4.40 8.14 -19.66
C TYR A 36 -4.13 9.46 -18.90
N ARG A 37 -4.88 10.52 -19.23
CA ARG A 37 -4.75 11.82 -18.53
C ARG A 37 -5.20 11.74 -17.09
N SER A 38 -6.34 11.12 -16.79
CA SER A 38 -6.82 10.93 -15.42
C SER A 38 -5.83 10.13 -14.59
N PHE A 39 -5.28 9.07 -15.17
CA PHE A 39 -4.27 8.23 -14.53
C PHE A 39 -2.96 8.98 -14.28
N SER A 40 -2.43 9.70 -15.28
CA SER A 40 -1.21 10.50 -15.13
C SER A 40 -1.38 11.58 -14.05
N SER A 41 -2.50 12.29 -14.05
CA SER A 41 -2.80 13.32 -13.04
C SER A 41 -2.88 12.73 -11.63
N ALA A 42 -3.50 11.55 -11.47
CA ALA A 42 -3.56 10.87 -10.19
C ALA A 42 -2.15 10.49 -9.69
N LEU A 43 -1.31 9.96 -10.58
CA LEU A 43 0.08 9.62 -10.24
C LEU A 43 0.90 10.84 -9.84
N ASP A 44 0.76 11.95 -10.57
CA ASP A 44 1.43 13.21 -10.24
C ASP A 44 0.98 13.73 -8.86
N THR A 45 -0.30 13.56 -8.52
CA THR A 45 -0.85 13.93 -7.21
C THR A 45 -0.38 13.00 -6.09
N MET A 46 -0.22 11.70 -6.38
CA MET A 46 0.28 10.70 -5.42
C MET A 46 1.79 10.85 -5.17
N HIS A 47 2.54 11.24 -6.21
CA HIS A 47 3.99 11.27 -6.14
C HIS A 47 4.48 12.40 -5.24
N GLN A 48 5.13 12.02 -4.16
CA GLN A 48 5.79 12.94 -3.23
C GLN A 48 7.20 12.39 -2.95
N PRO A 49 8.24 12.98 -3.57
CA PRO A 49 9.61 12.52 -3.39
C PRO A 49 10.06 12.72 -1.93
N VAL A 50 10.96 11.87 -1.49
CA VAL A 50 11.67 11.95 -0.23
C VAL A 50 13.17 11.90 -0.47
N GLU A 51 13.95 12.32 0.51
CA GLU A 51 15.41 12.21 0.45
C GLU A 51 15.81 10.73 0.41
N LYS A 52 16.85 10.43 -0.36
CA LYS A 52 17.41 9.08 -0.42
C LYS A 52 18.02 8.72 0.93
N SER A 53 17.83 7.47 1.35
CA SER A 53 18.45 6.94 2.56
C SER A 53 19.98 6.96 2.48
N GLU A 54 20.63 7.51 3.50
CA GLU A 54 22.08 7.45 3.65
C GLU A 54 22.60 6.02 3.89
N LYS A 55 21.71 5.11 4.31
CA LYS A 55 22.03 3.68 4.51
C LYS A 55 22.05 2.87 3.20
N ARG A 56 21.77 3.51 2.06
CA ARG A 56 21.78 2.89 0.74
C ARG A 56 22.89 3.47 -0.13
N GLU A 57 23.96 2.71 -0.33
CA GLU A 57 25.10 3.15 -1.14
C GLU A 57 24.76 3.31 -2.62
N ASN A 58 24.02 2.35 -3.19
CA ASN A 58 23.66 2.32 -4.61
C ASN A 58 22.16 2.52 -4.84
N ASP A 59 21.80 3.11 -5.97
CA ASP A 59 20.40 3.22 -6.38
C ASP A 59 19.79 1.85 -6.71
N ILE A 60 18.52 1.67 -6.35
CA ILE A 60 17.76 0.48 -6.66
C ILE A 60 17.49 0.40 -8.16
N SER A 61 17.79 -0.74 -8.75
CA SER A 61 17.44 -1.05 -10.12
C SER A 61 16.36 -2.13 -10.18
N ILE A 62 15.12 -1.71 -10.42
CA ILE A 62 13.99 -2.64 -10.58
C ILE A 62 14.23 -3.64 -11.72
N GLN A 63 14.90 -3.19 -12.81
CA GLN A 63 15.23 -4.05 -13.96
C GLN A 63 16.23 -5.15 -13.62
N LYS A 64 17.12 -4.90 -12.66
CA LYS A 64 18.08 -5.90 -12.16
C LYS A 64 17.52 -6.77 -11.05
N GLN A 65 16.26 -6.55 -10.69
CA GLN A 65 15.60 -7.23 -9.59
C GLN A 65 16.36 -7.07 -8.26
N ASP A 66 16.85 -5.84 -7.98
CA ASP A 66 17.50 -5.56 -6.71
C ASP A 66 16.47 -5.64 -5.57
N PRO A 67 16.84 -6.21 -4.42
CA PRO A 67 15.98 -6.18 -3.23
C PRO A 67 15.77 -4.74 -2.75
N PHE A 68 14.55 -4.45 -2.29
CA PHE A 68 14.19 -3.13 -1.78
C PHE A 68 13.26 -3.22 -0.57
N SER A 69 13.15 -2.09 0.14
CA SER A 69 12.28 -1.91 1.29
C SER A 69 11.15 -0.93 0.98
N VAL A 70 9.99 -1.16 1.61
CA VAL A 70 8.81 -0.29 1.52
C VAL A 70 8.25 -0.05 2.90
N LEU A 71 8.05 1.21 3.28
CA LEU A 71 7.34 1.61 4.48
C LEU A 71 5.87 1.87 4.15
N LEU A 72 4.98 1.07 4.73
CA LEU A 72 3.52 1.26 4.64
C LEU A 72 3.02 2.00 5.87
N LEU A 73 2.34 3.12 5.67
CA LEU A 73 1.74 3.95 6.72
C LEU A 73 0.23 4.09 6.51
N GLY A 74 -0.54 3.61 7.48
CA GLY A 74 -1.98 3.90 7.57
C GLY A 74 -2.21 5.06 8.52
N VAL A 75 -2.64 6.23 8.01
CA VAL A 75 -2.76 7.48 8.78
C VAL A 75 -4.23 7.87 8.95
N ASP A 76 -4.64 8.17 10.19
CA ASP A 76 -5.97 8.73 10.49
C ASP A 76 -5.94 10.26 10.31
N GLU A 77 -5.72 10.71 9.06
CA GLU A 77 -5.81 12.13 8.69
C GLU A 77 -7.26 12.57 8.59
N ARG A 78 -7.57 13.77 9.12
CA ARG A 78 -8.90 14.39 9.04
C ARG A 78 -8.75 15.85 8.64
N ALA A 79 -9.84 16.48 8.23
CA ALA A 79 -9.84 17.92 8.00
C ALA A 79 -9.32 18.66 9.24
N ASN A 80 -8.22 19.42 9.09
CA ASN A 80 -7.52 20.15 10.15
C ASN A 80 -6.76 19.31 11.20
N ASP A 81 -6.56 18.01 10.97
CA ASP A 81 -5.71 17.15 11.80
C ASP A 81 -4.75 16.36 10.89
N ILE A 82 -3.44 16.60 11.06
CA ILE A 82 -2.38 15.88 10.32
C ILE A 82 -2.48 14.36 10.58
N GLY A 83 -3.13 13.96 11.67
CA GLY A 83 -3.27 12.57 12.06
C GLY A 83 -1.97 11.94 12.57
N ARG A 84 -2.04 10.64 12.84
CA ARG A 84 -0.89 9.81 13.20
C ARG A 84 -0.98 8.48 12.50
N PRO A 85 0.15 7.87 12.15
CA PRO A 85 0.14 6.49 11.71
C PRO A 85 -0.35 5.55 12.83
N ASP A 86 -1.44 4.88 12.57
CA ASP A 86 -1.96 3.80 13.41
C ASP A 86 -1.46 2.43 12.93
N THR A 87 -0.98 2.39 11.70
CA THR A 87 -0.35 1.23 11.06
C THR A 87 1.02 1.64 10.55
N ILE A 88 2.06 0.95 11.00
CA ILE A 88 3.44 1.11 10.56
C ILE A 88 3.95 -0.30 10.22
N ILE A 89 4.15 -0.56 8.94
CA ILE A 89 4.61 -1.86 8.45
C ILE A 89 5.78 -1.63 7.53
N VAL A 90 6.87 -2.36 7.75
CA VAL A 90 8.01 -2.41 6.85
C VAL A 90 7.98 -3.71 6.08
N MET A 91 8.04 -3.59 4.77
CA MET A 91 8.19 -4.73 3.87
C MET A 91 9.58 -4.71 3.24
N THR A 92 10.22 -5.85 3.17
CA THR A 92 11.39 -6.06 2.32
C THR A 92 11.04 -7.07 1.24
N VAL A 93 11.43 -6.77 0.01
CA VAL A 93 11.13 -7.57 -1.18
C VAL A 93 12.42 -8.08 -1.77
N ASN A 94 12.60 -9.39 -1.84
CA ASN A 94 13.79 -10.01 -2.40
C ASN A 94 13.41 -11.02 -3.51
N PRO A 95 13.57 -10.64 -4.78
CA PRO A 95 13.27 -11.52 -5.90
C PRO A 95 14.19 -12.75 -6.00
N LYS A 96 15.42 -12.66 -5.46
CA LYS A 96 16.37 -13.79 -5.50
C LYS A 96 15.99 -14.89 -4.51
N GLU A 97 15.38 -14.51 -3.40
CA GLU A 97 14.82 -15.46 -2.42
C GLU A 97 13.36 -15.81 -2.72
N GLU A 98 12.76 -15.14 -3.72
CA GLU A 98 11.35 -15.27 -4.08
C GLU A 98 10.39 -15.01 -2.91
N THR A 99 10.78 -14.09 -1.99
CA THR A 99 10.03 -13.81 -0.75
C THR A 99 9.80 -12.33 -0.52
N VAL A 100 8.77 -12.05 0.27
CA VAL A 100 8.50 -10.74 0.88
C VAL A 100 8.42 -10.93 2.38
N LYS A 101 9.17 -10.15 3.15
CA LYS A 101 9.05 -10.13 4.60
C LYS A 101 8.29 -8.89 5.03
N MET A 102 7.27 -9.06 5.86
CA MET A 102 6.37 -8.01 6.33
C MET A 102 6.44 -7.92 7.84
N LEU A 103 7.08 -6.87 8.38
CA LEU A 103 7.22 -6.62 9.81
C LEU A 103 6.30 -5.48 10.25
N SER A 104 5.40 -5.74 11.21
CA SER A 104 4.62 -4.70 11.88
C SER A 104 5.43 -4.09 13.02
N VAL A 105 5.56 -2.76 13.01
CA VAL A 105 6.17 -1.98 14.10
C VAL A 105 5.04 -1.40 14.95
N PRO A 106 4.99 -1.68 16.27
CA PRO A 106 3.97 -1.11 17.13
C PRO A 106 4.06 0.43 17.14
N ARG A 107 2.95 1.11 16.89
CA ARG A 107 2.92 2.59 16.78
C ARG A 107 3.36 3.30 18.07
N ASP A 108 3.17 2.63 19.21
CA ASP A 108 3.49 3.13 20.55
C ASP A 108 4.94 2.79 20.97
N THR A 109 5.75 2.19 20.08
CA THR A 109 7.17 1.88 20.33
C THR A 109 7.93 3.11 20.76
N ARG A 110 8.58 3.02 21.92
CA ARG A 110 9.45 4.07 22.44
C ARG A 110 10.77 4.06 21.70
N THR A 111 11.07 5.13 21.00
CA THR A 111 12.29 5.28 20.20
C THR A 111 12.75 6.73 20.15
N GLU A 112 14.00 6.94 19.77
CA GLU A 112 14.48 8.28 19.40
C GLU A 112 13.78 8.74 18.13
N ILE A 113 13.26 9.99 18.15
CA ILE A 113 12.70 10.64 16.97
C ILE A 113 13.82 11.39 16.26
N VAL A 114 14.30 10.81 15.18
CA VAL A 114 15.46 11.32 14.43
C VAL A 114 15.17 12.73 13.89
N GLY A 115 16.10 13.65 14.19
CA GLY A 115 15.96 15.07 13.81
C GLY A 115 15.11 15.90 14.75
N ASN A 116 14.48 15.32 15.80
CA ASN A 116 13.73 16.07 16.82
C ASN A 116 14.42 16.10 18.18
N GLY A 117 15.42 15.24 18.43
CA GLY A 117 16.18 15.19 19.69
C GLY A 117 15.37 14.70 20.90
N THR A 118 14.25 14.01 20.68
CA THR A 118 13.37 13.48 21.74
C THR A 118 13.20 11.98 21.62
N THR A 119 12.92 11.32 22.75
CA THR A 119 12.51 9.91 22.77
C THR A 119 11.02 9.83 23.04
N GLU A 120 10.24 9.47 22.04
CA GLU A 120 8.79 9.46 22.06
C GLU A 120 8.24 8.16 21.45
N LYS A 121 6.92 8.11 21.17
CA LYS A 121 6.33 7.02 20.39
C LYS A 121 6.72 7.13 18.93
N MET A 122 6.96 6.01 18.28
CA MET A 122 7.29 5.90 16.85
C MET A 122 6.34 6.76 15.98
N ASN A 123 5.03 6.68 16.21
CA ASN A 123 4.05 7.41 15.42
C ASN A 123 4.04 8.95 15.65
N HIS A 124 4.74 9.46 16.67
CA HIS A 124 4.92 10.89 16.86
C HIS A 124 5.89 11.50 15.83
N ALA A 125 6.80 10.72 15.25
CA ALA A 125 7.67 11.18 14.18
C ALA A 125 6.88 11.86 13.04
N TYR A 126 5.72 11.29 12.70
CA TYR A 126 4.86 11.84 11.65
C TYR A 126 4.29 13.23 12.02
N THR A 127 3.82 13.41 13.24
CA THR A 127 3.29 14.71 13.69
C THR A 127 4.38 15.76 13.92
N ARG A 128 5.63 15.35 14.15
CA ARG A 128 6.78 16.24 14.35
C ARG A 128 7.37 16.74 13.05
N GLY A 129 7.57 15.88 12.06
CA GLY A 129 8.25 16.20 10.82
C GLY A 129 7.76 15.46 9.58
N GLY A 130 6.52 14.94 9.62
CA GLY A 130 5.90 14.30 8.46
C GLY A 130 6.60 13.01 8.03
N ILE A 131 6.54 12.73 6.73
CA ILE A 131 7.03 11.48 6.17
C ILE A 131 8.56 11.33 6.29
N ASN A 132 9.34 12.39 6.05
CA ASN A 132 10.80 12.33 6.11
C ASN A 132 11.29 11.94 7.51
N MET A 133 10.77 12.59 8.55
CA MET A 133 11.11 12.26 9.93
C MET A 133 10.65 10.85 10.32
N THR A 134 9.50 10.40 9.82
CA THR A 134 9.01 9.03 10.04
C THR A 134 9.94 8.01 9.40
N ILE A 135 10.35 8.22 8.15
CA ILE A 135 11.31 7.35 7.45
C ILE A 135 12.62 7.29 8.24
N ALA A 136 13.23 8.43 8.54
CA ALA A 136 14.50 8.48 9.27
C ALA A 136 14.41 7.78 10.64
N THR A 137 13.29 7.94 11.35
CA THR A 137 13.06 7.27 12.64
C THR A 137 12.93 5.74 12.49
N VAL A 138 12.21 5.26 11.46
CA VAL A 138 12.08 3.82 11.18
C VAL A 138 13.41 3.22 10.73
N GLU A 139 14.15 3.93 9.88
CA GLU A 139 15.51 3.53 9.44
C GLU A 139 16.49 3.42 10.61
N HIS A 140 16.43 4.37 11.54
CA HIS A 140 17.24 4.33 12.75
C HIS A 140 16.87 3.13 13.63
N PHE A 141 15.58 2.90 13.85
CA PHE A 141 15.07 1.83 14.70
C PHE A 141 15.37 0.43 14.15
N LEU A 142 15.15 0.21 12.85
CA LEU A 142 15.34 -1.11 12.21
C LEU A 142 16.75 -1.29 11.61
N ASP A 143 17.56 -0.25 11.59
CA ASP A 143 18.91 -0.19 11.02
C ASP A 143 18.98 -0.72 9.57
N ILE A 144 17.99 -0.36 8.75
CA ILE A 144 17.92 -0.64 7.32
C ILE A 144 17.53 0.64 6.56
N PRO A 145 17.85 0.77 5.26
CA PRO A 145 17.31 1.82 4.41
C PRO A 145 15.80 1.61 4.18
N ILE A 146 15.06 2.70 3.99
CA ILE A 146 13.69 2.70 3.44
C ILE A 146 13.73 3.32 2.04
N ASP A 147 13.62 2.47 1.03
CA ASP A 147 13.75 2.88 -0.37
C ASP A 147 12.47 3.55 -0.89
N TYR A 148 11.34 2.95 -0.53
CA TYR A 148 10.02 3.44 -0.93
C TYR A 148 9.09 3.57 0.27
N TYR A 149 8.08 4.44 0.13
CA TYR A 149 6.99 4.48 1.09
C TYR A 149 5.64 4.55 0.38
N ILE A 150 4.62 4.11 1.07
CA ILE A 150 3.23 4.26 0.70
C ILE A 150 2.46 4.71 1.94
N LYS A 151 1.94 5.94 1.89
CA LYS A 151 1.03 6.47 2.91
C LYS A 151 -0.40 6.43 2.39
N VAL A 152 -1.30 5.87 3.18
CA VAL A 152 -2.72 5.75 2.86
C VAL A 152 -3.54 6.30 4.02
N ASN A 153 -4.49 7.20 3.73
CA ASN A 153 -5.47 7.62 4.72
C ASN A 153 -6.69 6.68 4.73
N LEU A 154 -7.64 6.91 5.64
CA LEU A 154 -8.80 6.04 5.83
C LEU A 154 -9.72 5.97 4.59
N ASP A 155 -9.84 7.06 3.85
CA ASP A 155 -10.66 7.09 2.63
C ASP A 155 -9.96 6.36 1.49
N GLY A 156 -8.65 6.55 1.32
CA GLY A 156 -7.83 5.79 0.38
C GLY A 156 -7.88 4.29 0.63
N PHE A 157 -7.78 3.88 1.89
CA PHE A 157 -7.89 2.48 2.26
C PHE A 157 -9.23 1.84 1.82
N LYS A 158 -10.35 2.53 2.08
CA LYS A 158 -11.67 2.06 1.64
C LYS A 158 -11.76 2.00 0.11
N ASN A 159 -11.29 3.05 -0.55
CA ASN A 159 -11.38 3.17 -2.00
C ASN A 159 -10.53 2.12 -2.73
N ILE A 160 -9.35 1.77 -2.22
CA ILE A 160 -8.52 0.68 -2.75
C ILE A 160 -9.31 -0.64 -2.72
N ILE A 161 -9.89 -0.98 -1.58
CA ILE A 161 -10.61 -2.24 -1.39
C ILE A 161 -11.88 -2.29 -2.24
N ASP A 162 -12.63 -1.19 -2.30
CA ASP A 162 -13.84 -1.11 -3.13
C ASP A 162 -13.50 -1.18 -4.64
N ALA A 163 -12.35 -0.62 -5.05
CA ALA A 163 -11.85 -0.73 -6.42
C ALA A 163 -11.48 -2.17 -6.82
N LEU A 164 -11.06 -2.98 -5.86
CA LEU A 164 -10.82 -4.41 -6.04
C LEU A 164 -12.10 -5.26 -5.95
N ASN A 165 -13.27 -4.61 -5.83
CA ASN A 165 -14.57 -5.28 -5.60
C ASN A 165 -14.58 -6.07 -4.27
N GLY A 166 -13.88 -5.56 -3.25
CA GLY A 166 -13.68 -6.18 -1.96
C GLY A 166 -12.45 -7.08 -1.88
N VAL A 167 -12.09 -7.48 -0.66
CA VAL A 167 -10.99 -8.41 -0.40
C VAL A 167 -11.49 -9.61 0.35
N THR A 168 -10.95 -10.79 0.04
CA THR A 168 -11.25 -12.04 0.72
C THR A 168 -10.14 -12.37 1.70
N ILE A 169 -10.50 -12.61 2.96
CA ILE A 169 -9.59 -12.99 4.04
C ILE A 169 -10.07 -14.26 4.74
N ILE A 170 -9.15 -14.92 5.45
CA ILE A 170 -9.49 -16.02 6.36
C ILE A 170 -9.44 -15.47 7.79
N ASN A 171 -10.61 -15.25 8.37
CA ASN A 171 -10.75 -14.82 9.76
C ASN A 171 -10.53 -16.00 10.71
N ASP A 172 -9.65 -15.86 11.69
CA ASP A 172 -9.25 -16.93 12.61
C ASP A 172 -10.20 -17.11 13.80
N MET A 173 -11.09 -16.13 14.06
CA MET A 173 -12.04 -16.14 15.16
C MET A 173 -13.31 -15.34 14.86
N ASP A 174 -14.39 -15.63 15.59
CA ASP A 174 -15.60 -14.81 15.57
C ASP A 174 -15.35 -13.45 16.23
N LEU A 175 -15.60 -12.37 15.51
CA LEU A 175 -15.47 -11.00 16.02
C LEU A 175 -16.74 -10.21 15.73
N SER A 176 -17.21 -9.47 16.74
CA SER A 176 -18.36 -8.57 16.62
C SER A 176 -17.99 -7.18 17.08
N TYR A 177 -18.32 -6.17 16.29
CA TYR A 177 -18.11 -4.77 16.65
C TYR A 177 -19.27 -3.91 16.20
N LYS A 178 -20.00 -3.32 17.14
CA LYS A 178 -21.23 -2.56 16.88
C LYS A 178 -22.22 -3.43 16.10
N LYS A 179 -22.58 -3.02 14.87
CA LYS A 179 -23.50 -3.76 13.97
C LYS A 179 -22.80 -4.72 13.02
N TYR A 180 -21.47 -4.83 13.09
CA TYR A 180 -20.69 -5.67 12.19
C TYR A 180 -20.38 -7.00 12.87
N ASN A 181 -20.59 -8.07 12.11
CA ASN A 181 -20.25 -9.45 12.49
C ASN A 181 -19.25 -10.00 11.49
N PHE A 182 -18.14 -10.50 12.00
CA PHE A 182 -17.07 -11.12 11.23
C PHE A 182 -16.90 -12.56 11.70
N PRO A 183 -17.61 -13.52 11.08
CA PRO A 183 -17.53 -14.92 11.50
C PRO A 183 -16.14 -15.50 11.20
N LYS A 184 -15.77 -16.54 11.95
CA LYS A 184 -14.58 -17.34 11.66
C LYS A 184 -14.72 -18.02 10.30
N GLY A 185 -13.62 -18.10 9.56
CA GLY A 185 -13.55 -18.70 8.23
C GLY A 185 -13.31 -17.70 7.13
N GLU A 186 -13.62 -18.08 5.91
CA GLU A 186 -13.46 -17.20 4.75
C GLU A 186 -14.56 -16.14 4.72
N ILE A 187 -14.17 -14.86 4.67
CA ILE A 187 -15.09 -13.72 4.57
C ILE A 187 -14.62 -12.74 3.52
N LYS A 188 -15.58 -12.17 2.78
CA LYS A 188 -15.33 -11.09 1.85
C LYS A 188 -15.74 -9.75 2.46
N LEU A 189 -14.84 -8.78 2.42
CA LEU A 189 -15.00 -7.47 3.04
C LEU A 189 -14.99 -6.38 1.97
N ASN A 190 -15.97 -5.48 2.00
CA ASN A 190 -15.89 -4.20 1.28
C ASN A 190 -14.99 -3.21 2.05
N GLY A 191 -14.71 -2.03 1.47
CA GLY A 191 -13.79 -1.06 2.06
C GLY A 191 -14.19 -0.60 3.47
N LYS A 192 -15.49 -0.44 3.72
CA LYS A 192 -16.01 -0.04 5.04
C LYS A 192 -15.89 -1.16 6.07
N GLU A 193 -16.21 -2.36 5.69
CA GLU A 193 -16.09 -3.55 6.56
C GLU A 193 -14.62 -3.84 6.89
N ALA A 194 -13.74 -3.79 5.88
CA ALA A 194 -12.31 -3.96 6.08
C ALA A 194 -11.71 -2.89 7.00
N LEU A 195 -12.14 -1.62 6.88
CA LEU A 195 -11.72 -0.57 7.79
C LEU A 195 -12.16 -0.85 9.22
N VAL A 196 -13.41 -1.30 9.45
CA VAL A 196 -13.89 -1.67 10.77
C VAL A 196 -13.10 -2.86 11.32
N PHE A 197 -12.94 -3.91 10.51
CA PHE A 197 -12.21 -5.13 10.88
C PHE A 197 -10.75 -4.86 11.25
N SER A 198 -10.05 -4.00 10.49
CA SER A 198 -8.67 -3.62 10.75
C SER A 198 -8.48 -2.79 12.04
N ARG A 199 -9.54 -2.25 12.62
CA ARG A 199 -9.50 -1.36 13.80
C ARG A 199 -10.00 -2.03 15.09
N ILE A 200 -10.59 -3.21 15.03
CA ILE A 200 -11.02 -3.99 16.20
C ILE A 200 -9.80 -4.20 17.10
N ARG A 201 -9.95 -3.95 18.40
CA ARG A 201 -8.88 -4.10 19.37
C ARG A 201 -9.37 -4.73 20.68
N TYR A 202 -10.41 -4.18 21.26
CA TYR A 202 -10.88 -4.59 22.61
C TYR A 202 -11.71 -5.86 22.57
N GLU A 203 -12.35 -6.15 21.46
CA GLU A 203 -13.14 -7.37 21.22
C GLU A 203 -12.26 -8.58 20.85
N ASP A 204 -10.98 -8.35 20.54
CA ASP A 204 -9.99 -9.39 20.31
C ASP A 204 -9.18 -9.58 21.60
N PRO A 205 -9.13 -10.80 22.19
CA PRO A 205 -8.35 -11.07 23.40
C PRO A 205 -6.85 -10.81 23.22
N ARG A 206 -6.36 -10.79 21.99
CA ARG A 206 -4.96 -10.45 21.64
C ARG A 206 -4.70 -8.94 21.62
N GLY A 207 -5.74 -8.11 21.74
CA GLY A 207 -5.62 -6.66 21.79
C GLY A 207 -4.97 -6.06 20.55
N ASP A 208 -3.89 -5.30 20.75
CA ASP A 208 -3.17 -4.64 19.66
C ASP A 208 -2.45 -5.61 18.71
N PHE A 209 -1.99 -6.74 19.20
CA PHE A 209 -1.39 -7.79 18.37
C PHE A 209 -2.40 -8.39 17.39
N GLY A 210 -3.62 -8.66 17.83
CA GLY A 210 -4.70 -9.12 16.97
C GLY A 210 -5.05 -8.10 15.88
N ARG A 211 -5.03 -6.81 16.23
CA ARG A 211 -5.20 -5.71 15.24
C ARG A 211 -4.12 -5.76 14.17
N GLN A 212 -2.86 -5.90 14.53
CA GLN A 212 -1.74 -5.99 13.59
C GLN A 212 -1.86 -7.21 12.65
N ILE A 213 -2.30 -8.35 13.17
CA ILE A 213 -2.57 -9.56 12.36
C ILE A 213 -3.63 -9.24 11.30
N ARG A 214 -4.77 -8.65 11.69
CA ARG A 214 -5.84 -8.29 10.73
C ARG A 214 -5.41 -7.28 9.69
N GLN A 215 -4.60 -6.28 10.07
CA GLN A 215 -4.03 -5.33 9.12
C GLN A 215 -3.16 -6.03 8.09
N LYS A 216 -2.29 -6.95 8.50
CA LYS A 216 -1.45 -7.74 7.59
C LYS A 216 -2.28 -8.66 6.69
N GLN A 217 -3.33 -9.31 7.21
CA GLN A 217 -4.25 -10.14 6.42
C GLN A 217 -4.91 -9.33 5.29
N ILE A 218 -5.38 -8.10 5.58
CA ILE A 218 -5.99 -7.24 4.56
C ILE A 218 -4.94 -6.80 3.52
N ILE A 219 -3.74 -6.41 3.95
CA ILE A 219 -2.66 -6.04 3.03
C ILE A 219 -2.32 -7.22 2.11
N GLN A 220 -2.19 -8.43 2.67
CA GLN A 220 -1.98 -9.66 1.89
C GLN A 220 -3.09 -9.86 0.85
N ALA A 221 -4.34 -9.69 1.24
CA ALA A 221 -5.49 -9.84 0.36
C ALA A 221 -5.49 -8.76 -0.75
N ILE A 222 -5.15 -7.51 -0.41
CA ILE A 222 -4.99 -6.43 -1.41
C ILE A 222 -3.89 -6.78 -2.42
N LEU A 223 -2.75 -7.30 -1.98
CA LEU A 223 -1.65 -7.70 -2.87
C LEU A 223 -2.05 -8.86 -3.77
N ASN A 224 -2.75 -9.85 -3.25
CA ASN A 224 -3.23 -11.00 -4.01
C ASN A 224 -4.26 -10.59 -5.08
N GLU A 225 -5.28 -9.79 -4.72
CA GLU A 225 -6.32 -9.32 -5.64
C GLU A 225 -5.78 -8.25 -6.61
N GLY A 226 -4.85 -7.41 -6.15
CA GLY A 226 -4.24 -6.32 -6.92
C GLY A 226 -3.17 -6.77 -7.91
N SER A 227 -2.80 -8.05 -7.96
CA SER A 227 -1.80 -8.60 -8.88
C SER A 227 -2.16 -8.41 -10.37
N SER A 228 -3.42 -8.04 -10.67
CA SER A 228 -3.92 -7.68 -11.99
C SER A 228 -4.24 -6.19 -12.08
N ILE A 229 -3.35 -5.39 -12.68
CA ILE A 229 -3.58 -3.96 -13.00
C ILE A 229 -4.87 -3.76 -13.81
N SER A 230 -5.31 -4.75 -14.59
CA SER A 230 -6.56 -4.69 -15.36
C SER A 230 -7.79 -4.50 -14.47
N SER A 231 -7.73 -4.84 -13.20
CA SER A 231 -8.82 -4.62 -12.23
C SER A 231 -8.92 -3.15 -11.82
N LEU A 232 -7.79 -2.47 -11.65
CA LEU A 232 -7.73 -1.05 -11.28
C LEU A 232 -8.12 -0.13 -12.46
N LEU A 233 -7.79 -0.51 -13.69
CA LEU A 233 -8.08 0.30 -14.89
C LEU A 233 -9.57 0.37 -15.27
N LYS A 234 -10.45 -0.41 -14.63
CA LYS A 234 -11.89 -0.45 -14.95
C LYS A 234 -12.71 0.70 -14.33
N TYR A 235 -12.11 1.52 -13.46
CA TYR A 235 -12.84 2.52 -12.67
C TYR A 235 -12.26 3.92 -12.83
N ASP A 236 -12.75 4.69 -13.82
CA ASP A 236 -12.32 6.07 -14.12
C ASP A 236 -12.31 7.03 -12.90
N GLY A 237 -13.25 6.87 -11.96
CA GLY A 237 -13.34 7.72 -10.77
C GLY A 237 -12.37 7.34 -9.63
N VAL A 238 -11.80 6.13 -9.67
CA VAL A 238 -10.95 5.61 -8.59
C VAL A 238 -9.58 6.28 -8.60
N PHE A 239 -9.02 6.56 -9.77
CA PHE A 239 -7.69 7.18 -9.85
C PHE A 239 -7.63 8.56 -9.19
N ASN A 240 -8.63 9.40 -9.39
CA ASN A 240 -8.67 10.72 -8.74
C ASN A 240 -8.83 10.58 -7.22
N ALA A 241 -9.71 9.70 -6.76
CA ALA A 241 -9.90 9.43 -5.34
C ALA A 241 -8.67 8.80 -4.68
N LEU A 242 -7.91 7.96 -5.40
CA LEU A 242 -6.64 7.42 -4.93
C LEU A 242 -5.56 8.50 -4.86
N GLY A 243 -5.46 9.37 -5.88
CA GLY A 243 -4.44 10.42 -5.98
C GLY A 243 -4.42 11.38 -4.78
N GLU A 244 -5.58 11.71 -4.24
CA GLU A 244 -5.70 12.60 -3.06
C GLU A 244 -5.39 11.88 -1.73
N ASN A 245 -5.63 10.57 -1.68
CA ASN A 245 -5.66 9.78 -0.45
C ASN A 245 -4.44 8.87 -0.26
N ILE A 246 -3.58 8.78 -1.28
CA ILE A 246 -2.32 8.01 -1.25
C ILE A 246 -1.16 8.95 -1.56
N LYS A 247 -0.06 8.80 -0.83
CA LYS A 247 1.23 9.44 -1.14
C LYS A 247 2.34 8.40 -1.19
N THR A 248 3.24 8.55 -2.15
CA THR A 248 4.38 7.65 -2.36
C THR A 248 5.51 8.35 -3.10
N ASN A 249 6.73 7.90 -2.92
CA ASN A 249 7.87 8.31 -3.74
C ASN A 249 8.07 7.40 -4.98
N LEU A 250 7.27 6.33 -5.12
CA LEU A 250 7.30 5.48 -6.31
C LEU A 250 6.87 6.28 -7.55
N THR A 251 7.67 6.23 -8.60
CA THR A 251 7.28 6.73 -9.92
C THR A 251 6.41 5.69 -10.65
N PHE A 252 5.65 6.13 -11.64
CA PHE A 252 4.88 5.21 -12.49
C PHE A 252 5.75 4.12 -13.14
N LYS A 253 6.93 4.49 -13.60
CA LYS A 253 7.87 3.55 -14.23
C LYS A 253 8.31 2.46 -13.26
N GLU A 254 8.58 2.82 -12.01
CA GLU A 254 8.92 1.86 -10.95
C GLU A 254 7.74 0.96 -10.59
N MET A 255 6.53 1.52 -10.46
CA MET A 255 5.32 0.73 -10.19
C MET A 255 5.08 -0.34 -11.27
N VAL A 256 5.20 0.04 -12.55
CA VAL A 256 5.08 -0.89 -13.67
C VAL A 256 6.23 -1.91 -13.66
N GLY A 257 7.45 -1.46 -13.39
CA GLY A 257 8.62 -2.33 -13.28
C GLY A 257 8.47 -3.37 -12.17
N ILE A 258 8.02 -2.96 -10.99
CA ILE A 258 7.75 -3.86 -9.86
C ILE A 258 6.68 -4.88 -10.27
N GLN A 259 5.56 -4.44 -10.86
CA GLN A 259 4.51 -5.35 -11.28
C GLN A 259 4.97 -6.37 -12.32
N GLN A 260 5.91 -6.00 -13.20
CA GLN A 260 6.42 -6.89 -14.25
C GLN A 260 7.50 -7.84 -13.74
N GLN A 261 8.44 -7.33 -12.94
CA GLN A 261 9.66 -8.05 -12.55
C GLN A 261 9.50 -8.83 -11.23
N TYR A 262 8.55 -8.45 -10.37
CA TYR A 262 8.37 -9.01 -9.02
C TYR A 262 7.02 -9.75 -8.87
N LYS A 263 6.37 -10.05 -10.01
CA LYS A 263 5.11 -10.77 -10.04
C LYS A 263 5.27 -12.18 -9.47
N GLY A 264 4.33 -12.56 -8.61
CA GLY A 264 4.30 -13.87 -7.96
C GLY A 264 4.83 -13.88 -6.53
N LEU A 265 5.63 -12.86 -6.15
CA LEU A 265 6.17 -12.74 -4.79
C LEU A 265 5.08 -12.51 -3.74
N GLU A 266 3.93 -11.97 -4.16
CA GLU A 266 2.76 -11.80 -3.29
C GLU A 266 2.23 -13.10 -2.69
N LYS A 267 2.62 -14.26 -3.24
CA LYS A 267 2.25 -15.59 -2.74
C LYS A 267 3.14 -16.07 -1.60
N ASN A 268 4.32 -15.48 -1.45
CA ASN A 268 5.35 -15.87 -0.50
C ASN A 268 5.63 -14.72 0.49
N ILE A 269 4.59 -14.29 1.23
CA ILE A 269 4.73 -13.24 2.25
C ILE A 269 4.89 -13.87 3.62
N GLU A 270 6.06 -13.68 4.23
CA GLU A 270 6.35 -14.03 5.61
C GLU A 270 5.99 -12.85 6.51
N GLN A 271 5.14 -13.10 7.52
CA GLN A 271 4.61 -12.04 8.40
C GLN A 271 5.24 -12.10 9.78
N PHE A 272 5.79 -10.98 10.23
CA PHE A 272 6.47 -10.81 11.51
C PHE A 272 5.81 -9.68 12.32
N GLN A 273 5.97 -9.76 13.63
CA GLN A 273 5.59 -8.72 14.58
C GLN A 273 6.35 -8.93 15.88
N PHE A 274 6.62 -7.86 16.62
CA PHE A 274 7.23 -7.92 17.93
C PHE A 274 6.32 -8.68 18.92
N GLN A 275 6.87 -9.58 19.70
CA GLN A 275 6.13 -10.41 20.66
C GLN A 275 6.68 -10.35 22.10
N ASN A 276 7.99 -10.10 22.25
CA ASN A 276 8.71 -10.20 23.51
C ASN A 276 8.91 -8.87 24.25
N GLY A 277 8.38 -7.77 23.72
CA GLY A 277 8.53 -6.46 24.35
C GLY A 277 7.51 -6.23 25.48
N ASP A 278 7.83 -5.25 26.34
CA ASP A 278 7.03 -4.85 27.47
C ASP A 278 6.16 -3.61 27.19
N GLY A 279 5.02 -3.54 27.88
CA GLY A 279 4.18 -2.35 27.91
C GLY A 279 4.32 -1.60 29.24
N GLY A 280 4.51 -0.27 29.20
CA GLY A 280 4.68 0.49 30.43
C GLY A 280 4.31 1.96 30.31
N TYR A 281 4.15 2.62 31.45
CA TYR A 281 3.84 4.05 31.55
C TYR A 281 5.08 4.86 31.90
N ILE A 282 5.30 5.96 31.16
CA ILE A 282 6.20 7.05 31.56
C ILE A 282 5.32 8.28 31.78
N GLY A 283 5.17 8.67 33.04
CA GLY A 283 4.20 9.67 33.42
C GLY A 283 2.76 9.22 33.09
N LYS A 284 2.04 9.97 32.28
CA LYS A 284 0.67 9.67 31.85
C LYS A 284 0.57 8.91 30.52
N TYR A 285 1.70 8.69 29.85
CA TYR A 285 1.72 8.11 28.51
C TYR A 285 2.16 6.65 28.56
N TRP A 286 1.40 5.77 27.91
CA TRP A 286 1.75 4.37 27.73
C TRP A 286 2.71 4.21 26.56
N TYR A 287 3.74 3.37 26.70
CA TYR A 287 4.72 3.04 25.66
C TYR A 287 4.86 1.53 25.52
N TYR A 288 5.29 1.11 24.34
CA TYR A 288 5.80 -0.21 24.09
C TYR A 288 7.34 -0.15 24.07
N PHE A 289 7.96 -1.02 24.84
CA PHE A 289 9.41 -1.18 24.93
C PHE A 289 9.76 -2.48 24.20
N PRO A 290 10.36 -2.44 22.99
CA PRO A 290 10.76 -3.64 22.29
C PRO A 290 11.85 -4.37 23.08
N ASP A 291 11.84 -5.70 23.01
CA ASP A 291 12.95 -6.50 23.47
C ASP A 291 14.16 -6.29 22.57
N GLU A 292 15.34 -6.07 23.15
CA GLU A 292 16.56 -5.71 22.40
C GLU A 292 17.09 -6.90 21.56
N GLU A 293 16.95 -8.13 22.05
CA GLU A 293 17.36 -9.33 21.31
C GLU A 293 16.46 -9.55 20.09
N GLU A 294 15.14 -9.49 20.29
CA GLU A 294 14.15 -9.58 19.21
C GLU A 294 14.33 -8.47 18.16
N LEU A 295 14.60 -7.23 18.59
CA LEU A 295 14.90 -6.13 17.68
C LEU A 295 16.17 -6.41 16.85
N SER A 296 17.24 -6.88 17.49
CA SER A 296 18.48 -7.24 16.81
C SER A 296 18.27 -8.37 15.80
N GLU A 297 17.48 -9.39 16.14
CA GLU A 297 17.12 -10.47 15.23
C GLU A 297 16.38 -9.94 13.98
N PHE A 298 15.40 -9.05 14.16
CA PHE A 298 14.72 -8.42 13.02
C PHE A 298 15.64 -7.55 12.17
N GLN A 299 16.52 -6.77 12.78
CA GLN A 299 17.52 -5.97 12.06
C GLN A 299 18.42 -6.85 11.18
N ILE A 300 18.95 -7.95 11.73
CA ILE A 300 19.79 -8.91 11.00
C ILE A 300 19.00 -9.57 9.88
N MET A 301 17.80 -10.04 10.17
CA MET A 301 16.91 -10.69 9.19
C MET A 301 16.61 -9.77 7.99
N LEU A 302 16.25 -8.52 8.26
CA LEU A 302 15.91 -7.56 7.21
C LEU A 302 17.15 -7.14 6.41
N LYS A 303 18.29 -6.93 7.05
CA LYS A 303 19.56 -6.63 6.36
C LYS A 303 19.97 -7.74 5.41
N LYS A 304 19.93 -8.99 5.88
CA LYS A 304 20.23 -10.16 5.02
C LYS A 304 19.29 -10.22 3.83
N HIS A 305 18.00 -10.03 4.05
CA HIS A 305 16.98 -10.07 3.00
C HIS A 305 17.15 -8.93 1.97
N LEU A 306 17.71 -7.79 2.39
CA LEU A 306 18.05 -6.66 1.51
C LEU A 306 19.48 -6.77 0.89
N LEU A 307 20.23 -7.84 1.17
CA LEU A 307 21.61 -8.06 0.72
C LEU A 307 22.54 -6.91 1.12
N LEU A 308 22.41 -6.42 2.37
CA LEU A 308 23.22 -5.36 2.96
C LEU A 308 24.35 -5.90 3.87
N MET A 309 24.48 -7.21 3.95
CA MET A 309 25.48 -7.90 4.76
C MET A 309 26.28 -8.86 3.92
#